data_76357dd9a06460c4b5e0e7f43fc66c3e
#
_entry.id   76357dd9a06460c4b5e0e7f43fc66c3e
#
_cell.length_a   1.000
_cell.length_b   1.000
_cell.length_c   1.000
_cell.angle_alpha   90.00
_cell.angle_beta   90.00
_cell.angle_gamma   90.00
#
_symmetry.space_group_name_H-M   'P 1'
#
loop_
_entity.id
_entity.type
_entity.pdbx_description
1 polymer ?
#
loop_
_entity_poly.entity_id
_entity_poly.type
_entity_poly.pdbx_seq_one_letter_code
_entity_poly.pdbx_strand_id
1 'polypeptide(L)'
;MTTDPRSGPSENWSVDDRCTNCDVARQLAPGLVREHAGRSELVRQPRDEAERRQLYAAAHACPTRSIRTGAGPLDPASDPFPLALADDLLLLGHNSRHTAGANSYLCRRPAGRVMVDTPRYSEALAARYAALGPVTDVLLTHRDHARHGRAYADRLGARLWIHEGDLDAAPDADRVLRGTAPVEIAPGLVAHPFPGHTRGSVLFVAEERYCFSGDSLYWSRSTGDVEVQEAVTWYSIEEQTASLERSLGALRFEWLLPGHGDRRRMPVEEAERRLRALAGRCRRLRPGPVDFTAVRW
;
A
#
# COMPACT_ATOMS: atom_id res chain seq x y z
N MET A 1 32.14 -37.30 -10.07
CA MET A 1 31.32 -36.15 -9.64
C MET A 1 29.87 -36.58 -9.72
N THR A 2 29.31 -37.03 -8.65
CA THR A 2 27.91 -37.46 -8.54
C THR A 2 27.04 -36.22 -8.35
N THR A 3 26.27 -35.87 -9.37
CA THR A 3 25.22 -34.84 -9.27
C THR A 3 24.15 -35.35 -8.31
N ASP A 4 23.88 -34.59 -7.23
CA ASP A 4 22.77 -34.87 -6.30
C ASP A 4 21.44 -34.80 -7.10
N PRO A 5 20.66 -35.88 -7.20
CA PRO A 5 19.41 -35.89 -7.96
C PRO A 5 18.28 -35.04 -7.32
N ARG A 6 18.56 -34.34 -6.22
CA ARG A 6 17.62 -33.42 -5.52
C ARG A 6 17.78 -31.95 -5.90
N SER A 7 18.74 -31.59 -6.75
CA SER A 7 18.78 -30.25 -7.36
C SER A 7 17.78 -30.21 -8.53
N GLY A 8 16.54 -29.84 -8.23
CA GLY A 8 15.64 -29.31 -9.26
C GLY A 8 16.29 -28.14 -10.01
N PRO A 9 15.75 -27.71 -11.18
CA PRO A 9 16.33 -26.65 -11.96
C PRO A 9 16.58 -25.46 -11.03
N SER A 10 17.82 -24.96 -10.98
CA SER A 10 18.19 -23.85 -10.14
C SER A 10 17.31 -22.66 -10.50
N GLU A 11 16.37 -22.32 -9.60
CA GLU A 11 15.54 -21.12 -9.74
C GLU A 11 16.47 -19.91 -9.62
N ASN A 12 17.00 -19.48 -10.78
CA ASN A 12 17.89 -18.32 -10.83
C ASN A 12 17.02 -17.06 -10.83
N TRP A 13 16.80 -16.49 -9.65
CA TRP A 13 16.02 -15.28 -9.49
C TRP A 13 16.77 -14.05 -10.02
N SER A 14 16.03 -13.13 -10.62
CA SER A 14 16.58 -11.88 -11.16
C SER A 14 15.52 -10.78 -11.14
N VAL A 15 15.98 -9.54 -11.25
CA VAL A 15 15.13 -8.36 -11.49
C VAL A 15 15.51 -7.76 -12.83
N ASP A 16 14.58 -7.67 -13.76
CA ASP A 16 14.83 -7.13 -15.10
C ASP A 16 14.64 -5.59 -15.18
N ASP A 17 14.88 -5.01 -16.35
CA ASP A 17 14.88 -3.58 -16.63
C ASP A 17 13.49 -2.91 -16.59
N ARG A 18 12.41 -3.68 -16.50
CA ARG A 18 11.04 -3.15 -16.33
C ARG A 18 10.75 -2.68 -14.90
N CYS A 19 11.70 -2.84 -13.97
CA CYS A 19 11.54 -2.40 -12.59
C CYS A 19 11.32 -0.88 -12.51
N THR A 20 10.24 -0.46 -11.86
CA THR A 20 9.85 0.95 -11.66
C THR A 20 10.22 1.49 -10.28
N ASN A 21 11.03 0.77 -9.52
CA ASN A 21 11.46 1.16 -8.16
C ASN A 21 10.32 1.38 -7.14
N CYS A 22 9.18 0.71 -7.31
CA CYS A 22 7.97 0.88 -6.49
C CYS A 22 8.08 0.37 -5.05
N ASP A 23 9.23 -0.14 -4.63
CA ASP A 23 9.52 -0.65 -3.28
C ASP A 23 8.88 -2.00 -2.89
N VAL A 24 7.81 -2.44 -3.50
CA VAL A 24 7.06 -3.66 -3.13
C VAL A 24 7.95 -4.89 -2.90
N ALA A 25 8.96 -5.10 -3.76
CA ALA A 25 9.87 -6.23 -3.63
C ALA A 25 10.69 -6.18 -2.34
N ARG A 26 11.13 -5.00 -1.93
CA ARG A 26 11.92 -4.80 -0.72
C ARG A 26 11.10 -4.99 0.56
N GLN A 27 9.80 -4.69 0.49
CA GLN A 27 8.87 -4.92 1.59
C GLN A 27 8.56 -6.42 1.81
N LEU A 28 8.52 -7.21 0.72
CA LEU A 28 8.10 -8.61 0.74
C LEU A 28 9.27 -9.59 0.81
N ALA A 29 10.45 -9.18 0.34
CA ALA A 29 11.68 -9.98 0.38
C ALA A 29 12.84 -9.17 1.02
N PRO A 30 12.69 -8.72 2.29
CA PRO A 30 13.72 -7.97 2.98
C PRO A 30 15.01 -8.79 3.10
N GLY A 31 16.17 -8.15 2.89
CA GLY A 31 17.48 -8.82 2.89
C GLY A 31 17.81 -9.63 1.62
N LEU A 32 16.83 -9.88 0.76
CA LEU A 32 17.03 -10.51 -0.55
C LEU A 32 17.01 -9.48 -1.68
N VAL A 33 16.21 -8.42 -1.53
CA VAL A 33 16.08 -7.35 -2.51
C VAL A 33 16.44 -6.02 -1.85
N ARG A 34 17.26 -5.22 -2.53
CA ARG A 34 17.64 -3.86 -2.11
C ARG A 34 17.36 -2.85 -3.22
N GLU A 35 17.42 -1.58 -2.88
CA GLU A 35 17.51 -0.50 -3.86
C GLU A 35 18.96 -0.36 -4.32
N HIS A 36 19.15 -0.21 -5.63
CA HIS A 36 20.44 0.11 -6.25
C HIS A 36 20.22 0.89 -7.54
N ALA A 37 20.84 2.05 -7.65
CA ALA A 37 20.77 2.89 -8.85
C ALA A 37 19.34 3.15 -9.37
N GLY A 38 18.40 3.44 -8.47
CA GLY A 38 17.02 3.77 -8.82
C GLY A 38 16.13 2.57 -9.19
N ARG A 39 16.52 1.35 -8.85
CA ARG A 39 15.77 0.12 -9.13
C ARG A 39 15.95 -0.90 -8.01
N SER A 40 15.09 -1.90 -7.96
CA SER A 40 15.31 -3.07 -7.12
C SER A 40 16.36 -3.98 -7.73
N GLU A 41 17.25 -4.50 -6.90
CA GLU A 41 18.29 -5.46 -7.25
C GLU A 41 18.23 -6.66 -6.28
N LEU A 42 18.44 -7.86 -6.80
CA LEU A 42 18.59 -9.05 -5.98
C LEU A 42 20.00 -9.08 -5.36
N VAL A 43 20.09 -9.12 -4.04
CA VAL A 43 21.35 -9.16 -3.30
C VAL A 43 22.01 -10.53 -3.42
N ARG A 44 21.21 -11.59 -3.37
CA ARG A 44 21.64 -13.00 -3.46
C ARG A 44 20.47 -13.92 -3.77
N GLN A 45 20.77 -15.15 -4.17
CA GLN A 45 19.76 -16.19 -4.33
C GLN A 45 19.18 -16.63 -2.97
N PRO A 46 17.95 -17.16 -2.94
CA PRO A 46 17.35 -17.68 -1.71
C PRO A 46 18.09 -18.92 -1.24
N ARG A 47 18.24 -19.08 0.08
CA ARG A 47 18.96 -20.17 0.73
C ARG A 47 18.05 -21.30 1.21
N ASP A 48 16.80 -20.95 1.48
CA ASP A 48 15.80 -21.86 2.03
C ASP A 48 14.40 -21.58 1.47
N GLU A 49 13.45 -22.40 1.89
CA GLU A 49 12.06 -22.32 1.46
C GLU A 49 11.34 -21.04 1.95
N ALA A 50 11.72 -20.51 3.11
CA ALA A 50 11.13 -19.27 3.61
C ALA A 50 11.54 -18.07 2.75
N GLU A 51 12.82 -17.99 2.37
CA GLU A 51 13.33 -16.97 1.45
C GLU A 51 12.76 -17.13 0.04
N ARG A 52 12.57 -18.36 -0.45
CA ARG A 52 11.87 -18.62 -1.71
C ARG A 52 10.44 -18.08 -1.68
N ARG A 53 9.68 -18.37 -0.62
CA ARG A 53 8.32 -17.82 -0.46
C ARG A 53 8.28 -16.30 -0.46
N GLN A 54 9.26 -15.63 0.13
CA GLN A 54 9.39 -14.17 0.08
C GLN A 54 9.57 -13.66 -1.36
N LEU A 55 10.43 -14.31 -2.16
CA LEU A 55 10.63 -13.96 -3.57
C LEU A 55 9.41 -14.24 -4.43
N TYR A 56 8.68 -15.34 -4.19
CA TYR A 56 7.40 -15.59 -4.84
C TYR A 56 6.37 -14.50 -4.50
N ALA A 57 6.25 -14.13 -3.23
CA ALA A 57 5.40 -13.01 -2.83
C ALA A 57 5.78 -11.72 -3.55
N ALA A 58 7.07 -11.38 -3.58
CA ALA A 58 7.58 -10.21 -4.27
C ALA A 58 7.28 -10.25 -5.79
N ALA A 59 7.43 -11.41 -6.43
CA ALA A 59 7.18 -11.59 -7.85
C ALA A 59 5.70 -11.49 -8.22
N HIS A 60 4.80 -12.11 -7.43
CA HIS A 60 3.34 -12.02 -7.63
C HIS A 60 2.80 -10.61 -7.37
N ALA A 61 3.36 -9.88 -6.40
CA ALA A 61 3.00 -8.51 -6.11
C ALA A 61 3.60 -7.52 -7.14
N CYS A 62 4.73 -7.83 -7.79
CA CYS A 62 5.42 -6.91 -8.68
C CYS A 62 4.52 -6.35 -9.79
N PRO A 63 4.30 -5.02 -9.87
CA PRO A 63 3.36 -4.40 -10.81
C PRO A 63 3.80 -4.56 -12.27
N THR A 64 5.11 -4.66 -12.50
CA THR A 64 5.70 -4.78 -13.84
C THR A 64 6.14 -6.20 -14.17
N ARG A 65 5.98 -7.15 -13.23
CA ARG A 65 6.48 -8.52 -13.36
C ARG A 65 7.99 -8.57 -13.66
N SER A 66 8.75 -7.65 -13.08
CA SER A 66 10.21 -7.57 -13.26
C SER A 66 10.98 -8.61 -12.46
N ILE A 67 10.38 -9.17 -11.40
CA ILE A 67 11.00 -10.22 -10.60
C ILE A 67 10.69 -11.55 -11.27
N ARG A 68 11.74 -12.27 -11.64
CA ARG A 68 11.66 -13.48 -12.43
C ARG A 68 12.46 -14.61 -11.83
N THR A 69 12.03 -15.82 -12.11
CA THR A 69 12.81 -17.05 -11.89
C THR A 69 13.26 -17.62 -13.23
N GLY A 70 14.44 -18.23 -13.28
CA GLY A 70 14.97 -18.92 -14.46
C GLY A 70 14.13 -20.16 -14.85
N ALA A 71 13.25 -20.63 -13.98
CA ALA A 71 12.33 -21.74 -14.27
C ALA A 71 11.19 -21.37 -15.25
N GLY A 72 11.07 -20.10 -15.66
CA GLY A 72 10.03 -19.65 -16.59
C GLY A 72 8.90 -18.87 -15.92
N PRO A 73 7.67 -18.93 -16.44
CA PRO A 73 6.52 -18.24 -15.83
C PRO A 73 6.27 -18.72 -14.41
N LEU A 74 5.80 -17.79 -13.54
CA LEU A 74 5.44 -18.14 -12.17
C LEU A 74 4.27 -19.15 -12.17
N ASP A 75 4.42 -20.23 -11.40
CA ASP A 75 3.34 -21.15 -11.14
C ASP A 75 2.24 -20.43 -10.34
N PRO A 76 0.98 -20.43 -10.78
CA PRO A 76 -0.14 -19.89 -10.01
C PRO A 76 -0.27 -20.50 -8.61
N ALA A 77 0.16 -21.74 -8.40
CA ALA A 77 0.16 -22.39 -7.09
C ALA A 77 1.18 -21.78 -6.11
N SER A 78 2.19 -21.05 -6.60
CA SER A 78 3.15 -20.34 -5.78
C SER A 78 2.64 -18.98 -5.29
N ASP A 79 1.41 -18.57 -5.65
CA ASP A 79 0.81 -17.30 -5.27
C ASP A 79 0.36 -17.31 -3.79
N PRO A 80 1.02 -16.58 -2.91
CA PRO A 80 0.70 -16.60 -1.49
C PRO A 80 -0.43 -15.64 -1.09
N PHE A 81 -0.96 -14.84 -2.03
CA PHE A 81 -1.93 -13.79 -1.72
C PHE A 81 -3.38 -14.30 -1.67
N PRO A 82 -4.18 -13.70 -0.78
CA PRO A 82 -3.85 -12.59 0.12
C PRO A 82 -3.03 -13.05 1.33
N LEU A 83 -2.09 -12.21 1.78
CA LEU A 83 -1.26 -12.49 2.98
C LEU A 83 -1.93 -11.94 4.24
N ALA A 84 -2.09 -12.77 5.26
CA ALA A 84 -2.55 -12.33 6.58
C ALA A 84 -1.48 -11.46 7.26
N LEU A 85 -1.85 -10.23 7.62
CA LEU A 85 -1.05 -9.34 8.47
C LEU A 85 -1.52 -9.42 9.93
N ALA A 86 -2.83 -9.64 10.13
CA ALA A 86 -3.49 -9.94 11.39
C ALA A 86 -4.72 -10.81 11.09
N ASP A 87 -5.43 -11.29 12.11
CA ASP A 87 -6.60 -12.18 11.96
C ASP A 87 -7.73 -11.57 11.10
N ASP A 88 -7.80 -10.25 11.09
CA ASP A 88 -8.84 -9.46 10.44
C ASP A 88 -8.28 -8.53 9.33
N LEU A 89 -6.99 -8.63 9.00
CA LEU A 89 -6.31 -7.76 8.04
C LEU A 89 -5.48 -8.56 7.03
N LEU A 90 -5.74 -8.36 5.76
CA LEU A 90 -5.04 -9.00 4.65
C LEU A 90 -4.36 -7.97 3.75
N LEU A 91 -3.13 -8.28 3.31
CA LEU A 91 -2.46 -7.62 2.19
C LEU A 91 -2.86 -8.34 0.90
N LEU A 92 -3.39 -7.62 -0.08
CA LEU A 92 -3.96 -8.23 -1.29
C LEU A 92 -2.92 -8.65 -2.32
N GLY A 93 -1.76 -7.98 -2.35
CA GLY A 93 -0.73 -8.22 -3.37
C GLY A 93 -1.19 -7.83 -4.78
N HIS A 94 -0.57 -8.44 -5.81
CA HIS A 94 -0.94 -8.18 -7.21
C HIS A 94 -1.02 -6.70 -7.57
N ASN A 95 -0.03 -5.93 -7.11
CA ASN A 95 -0.02 -4.48 -7.23
C ASN A 95 -0.09 -4.05 -8.71
N SER A 96 -0.68 -2.89 -8.96
CA SER A 96 -0.91 -2.38 -10.31
C SER A 96 0.17 -1.38 -10.73
N ARG A 97 0.61 -1.45 -11.98
CA ARG A 97 1.47 -0.40 -12.55
C ARG A 97 0.75 0.95 -12.67
N HIS A 98 -0.59 0.92 -12.74
CA HIS A 98 -1.42 2.13 -12.84
C HIS A 98 -1.59 2.86 -11.50
N THR A 99 -1.17 2.23 -10.40
CA THR A 99 -1.11 2.81 -9.06
C THR A 99 0.33 2.89 -8.56
N ALA A 100 1.30 3.02 -9.47
CA ALA A 100 2.74 3.01 -9.19
C ALA A 100 3.22 1.82 -8.33
N GLY A 101 2.43 0.75 -8.24
CA GLY A 101 2.74 -0.41 -7.41
C GLY A 101 2.25 -0.31 -5.97
N ALA A 102 1.25 0.51 -5.71
CA ALA A 102 0.70 0.68 -4.37
C ALA A 102 0.16 -0.60 -3.75
N ASN A 103 0.30 -0.72 -2.44
CA ASN A 103 -0.33 -1.76 -1.63
C ASN A 103 -1.84 -1.51 -1.52
N SER A 104 -2.59 -2.61 -1.38
CA SER A 104 -4.02 -2.59 -1.11
C SER A 104 -4.36 -3.62 -0.03
N TYR A 105 -5.41 -3.37 0.69
CA TYR A 105 -5.73 -4.12 1.90
C TYR A 105 -7.20 -4.55 1.92
N LEU A 106 -7.49 -5.65 2.61
CA LEU A 106 -8.84 -6.09 2.92
C LEU A 106 -8.96 -6.26 4.43
N CYS A 107 -9.80 -5.44 5.06
CA CYS A 107 -10.02 -5.45 6.49
C CYS A 107 -11.41 -6.06 6.79
N ARG A 108 -11.45 -7.09 7.64
CA ARG A 108 -12.69 -7.68 8.14
C ARG A 108 -13.22 -6.86 9.30
N ARG A 109 -14.52 -6.56 9.26
CA ARG A 109 -15.23 -5.80 10.27
C ARG A 109 -16.56 -6.50 10.60
N PRO A 110 -17.24 -6.17 11.70
CA PRO A 110 -18.52 -6.78 12.05
C PRO A 110 -19.57 -6.68 10.94
N ALA A 111 -19.63 -5.55 10.23
CA ALA A 111 -20.61 -5.28 9.17
C ALA A 111 -20.20 -5.81 7.79
N GLY A 112 -19.10 -6.54 7.67
CA GLY A 112 -18.54 -7.01 6.40
C GLY A 112 -17.09 -6.56 6.22
N ARG A 113 -16.54 -6.75 5.02
CA ARG A 113 -15.16 -6.33 4.71
C ARG A 113 -15.13 -4.98 4.02
N VAL A 114 -14.06 -4.24 4.25
CA VAL A 114 -13.72 -3.05 3.46
C VAL A 114 -12.42 -3.31 2.71
N MET A 115 -12.42 -2.98 1.42
CA MET A 115 -11.22 -2.98 0.59
C MET A 115 -10.68 -1.56 0.54
N VAL A 116 -9.41 -1.36 0.95
CA VAL A 116 -8.76 -0.05 0.90
C VAL A 116 -7.72 -0.07 -0.20
N ASP A 117 -7.91 0.82 -1.16
CA ASP A 117 -7.25 0.80 -2.46
C ASP A 117 -7.43 -0.55 -3.17
N THR A 118 -6.90 -0.70 -4.38
CA THR A 118 -7.18 -1.90 -5.14
C THR A 118 -5.94 -2.45 -5.82
N PRO A 119 -5.79 -3.78 -5.83
CA PRO A 119 -4.77 -4.43 -6.66
C PRO A 119 -5.16 -4.32 -8.14
N ARG A 120 -4.31 -4.79 -9.05
CA ARG A 120 -4.71 -4.92 -10.46
C ARG A 120 -5.98 -5.77 -10.58
N TYR A 121 -6.91 -5.32 -11.42
CA TYR A 121 -8.15 -6.07 -11.61
C TYR A 121 -7.96 -7.29 -12.50
N SER A 122 -8.56 -8.39 -12.10
CA SER A 122 -8.93 -9.53 -12.95
C SER A 122 -10.12 -10.26 -12.31
N GLU A 123 -10.94 -10.92 -13.12
CA GLU A 123 -12.07 -11.72 -12.63
C GLU A 123 -11.64 -12.79 -11.61
N ALA A 124 -10.51 -13.45 -11.85
CA ALA A 124 -9.96 -14.45 -10.93
C ALA A 124 -9.60 -13.88 -9.57
N LEU A 125 -8.97 -12.69 -9.52
CA LEU A 125 -8.65 -12.02 -8.26
C LEU A 125 -9.91 -11.53 -7.55
N ALA A 126 -10.84 -10.92 -8.28
CA ALA A 126 -12.09 -10.44 -7.71
C ALA A 126 -12.94 -11.60 -7.15
N ALA A 127 -13.01 -12.74 -7.85
CA ALA A 127 -13.66 -13.96 -7.36
C ALA A 127 -12.98 -14.50 -6.09
N ARG A 128 -11.64 -14.48 -6.03
CA ARG A 128 -10.86 -14.89 -4.86
C ARG A 128 -11.22 -14.05 -3.64
N TYR A 129 -11.30 -12.73 -3.80
CA TYR A 129 -11.65 -11.83 -2.69
C TYR A 129 -13.13 -11.93 -2.31
N ALA A 130 -14.03 -12.13 -3.25
CA ALA A 130 -15.45 -12.39 -2.98
C ALA A 130 -15.65 -13.67 -2.15
N ALA A 131 -14.85 -14.69 -2.38
CA ALA A 131 -14.92 -15.97 -1.63
C ALA A 131 -14.54 -15.83 -0.15
N LEU A 132 -13.84 -14.74 0.24
CA LEU A 132 -13.52 -14.45 1.64
C LEU A 132 -14.73 -13.94 2.44
N GLY A 133 -15.80 -13.55 1.76
CA GLY A 133 -17.05 -13.03 2.31
C GLY A 133 -17.39 -11.64 1.77
N PRO A 134 -18.55 -11.08 2.17
CA PRO A 134 -19.06 -9.85 1.58
C PRO A 134 -18.10 -8.66 1.79
N VAL A 135 -17.83 -7.94 0.71
CA VAL A 135 -17.13 -6.64 0.71
C VAL A 135 -18.20 -5.56 0.57
N THR A 136 -18.31 -4.67 1.53
CA THR A 136 -19.36 -3.65 1.56
C THR A 136 -18.93 -2.34 0.90
N ASP A 137 -17.63 -2.04 0.98
CA ASP A 137 -17.08 -0.78 0.55
C ASP A 137 -15.68 -0.95 -0.07
N VAL A 138 -15.42 -0.20 -1.15
CA VAL A 138 -14.10 0.02 -1.73
C VAL A 138 -13.73 1.47 -1.46
N LEU A 139 -12.70 1.70 -0.67
CA LEU A 139 -12.29 3.00 -0.18
C LEU A 139 -11.02 3.44 -0.92
N LEU A 140 -11.08 4.50 -1.68
CA LEU A 140 -9.92 5.05 -2.36
C LEU A 140 -9.26 6.11 -1.49
N THR A 141 -8.00 5.91 -1.16
CA THR A 141 -7.23 6.87 -0.34
C THR A 141 -6.96 8.17 -1.10
N HIS A 142 -6.79 8.10 -2.42
CA HIS A 142 -6.59 9.25 -3.29
C HIS A 142 -6.68 8.86 -4.78
N ARG A 143 -6.58 9.85 -5.67
CA ARG A 143 -6.75 9.71 -7.12
C ARG A 143 -5.80 8.73 -7.81
N ASP A 144 -4.55 8.63 -7.37
CA ASP A 144 -3.53 7.80 -8.03
C ASP A 144 -3.81 6.30 -7.84
N HIS A 145 -4.64 5.95 -6.86
CA HIS A 145 -5.07 4.58 -6.58
C HIS A 145 -6.46 4.22 -7.15
N ALA A 146 -7.12 5.14 -7.86
CA ALA A 146 -8.50 4.98 -8.32
C ALA A 146 -8.70 3.97 -9.46
N ARG A 147 -7.66 3.64 -10.23
CA ARG A 147 -7.75 2.96 -11.55
C ARG A 147 -8.66 1.73 -11.61
N HIS A 148 -8.68 0.91 -10.56
CA HIS A 148 -9.44 -0.35 -10.56
C HIS A 148 -10.63 -0.33 -9.60
N GLY A 149 -10.88 0.79 -8.92
CA GLY A 149 -11.90 0.93 -7.88
C GLY A 149 -13.29 0.54 -8.36
N ARG A 150 -13.74 1.13 -9.49
CA ARG A 150 -15.08 0.85 -10.04
C ARG A 150 -15.26 -0.62 -10.40
N ALA A 151 -14.28 -1.23 -11.08
CA ALA A 151 -14.37 -2.62 -11.48
C ALA A 151 -14.48 -3.58 -10.27
N TYR A 152 -13.72 -3.31 -9.20
CA TYR A 152 -13.86 -4.08 -7.96
C TYR A 152 -15.19 -3.82 -7.27
N ALA A 153 -15.64 -2.57 -7.17
CA ALA A 153 -16.91 -2.23 -6.54
C ALA A 153 -18.08 -2.91 -7.25
N ASP A 154 -18.15 -2.85 -8.57
CA ASP A 154 -19.19 -3.53 -9.37
C ASP A 154 -19.17 -5.03 -9.17
N ARG A 155 -17.99 -5.65 -9.28
CA ARG A 155 -17.86 -7.10 -9.19
C ARG A 155 -18.17 -7.66 -7.80
N LEU A 156 -17.89 -6.88 -6.75
CA LEU A 156 -18.11 -7.27 -5.35
C LEU A 156 -19.47 -6.80 -4.80
N GLY A 157 -20.22 -5.99 -5.57
CA GLY A 157 -21.46 -5.35 -5.09
C GLY A 157 -21.21 -4.35 -3.97
N ALA A 158 -20.04 -3.72 -3.96
CA ALA A 158 -19.60 -2.78 -2.94
C ALA A 158 -19.79 -1.32 -3.37
N ARG A 159 -19.86 -0.41 -2.39
CA ARG A 159 -19.91 1.04 -2.66
C ARG A 159 -18.50 1.58 -2.87
N LEU A 160 -18.29 2.33 -3.92
CA LEU A 160 -17.02 3.02 -4.20
C LEU A 160 -17.01 4.39 -3.52
N TRP A 161 -15.96 4.68 -2.75
CA TRP A 161 -15.77 5.94 -2.04
C TRP A 161 -14.54 6.68 -2.54
N ILE A 162 -14.66 7.99 -2.69
CA ILE A 162 -13.54 8.92 -2.95
C ILE A 162 -13.82 10.27 -2.31
N HIS A 163 -12.79 11.07 -2.09
CA HIS A 163 -12.95 12.45 -1.63
C HIS A 163 -13.22 13.41 -2.81
N GLU A 164 -14.02 14.46 -2.59
CA GLU A 164 -14.38 15.45 -3.62
C GLU A 164 -13.18 16.10 -4.30
N GLY A 165 -12.06 16.27 -3.60
CA GLY A 165 -10.83 16.84 -4.14
C GLY A 165 -10.18 16.00 -5.25
N ASP A 166 -10.53 14.71 -5.34
CA ASP A 166 -10.01 13.76 -6.32
C ASP A 166 -11.14 13.08 -7.13
N LEU A 167 -12.35 13.64 -7.10
CA LEU A 167 -13.54 13.04 -7.73
C LEU A 167 -13.36 12.85 -9.24
N ASP A 168 -12.57 13.67 -9.91
CA ASP A 168 -12.28 13.55 -11.34
C ASP A 168 -11.58 12.23 -11.72
N ALA A 169 -10.92 11.57 -10.75
CA ALA A 169 -10.30 10.26 -10.97
C ALA A 169 -11.28 9.08 -10.80
N ALA A 170 -12.40 9.27 -10.13
CA ALA A 170 -13.49 8.30 -9.98
C ALA A 170 -14.86 9.01 -10.02
N PRO A 171 -15.25 9.58 -11.18
CA PRO A 171 -16.47 10.41 -11.30
C PRO A 171 -17.76 9.59 -11.07
N ASP A 172 -17.68 8.30 -11.16
CA ASP A 172 -18.72 7.30 -10.94
C ASP A 172 -18.75 6.73 -9.52
N ALA A 173 -18.06 7.36 -8.56
CA ALA A 173 -18.07 6.92 -7.16
C ALA A 173 -19.49 7.01 -6.56
N ASP A 174 -19.89 5.95 -5.82
CA ASP A 174 -21.20 5.88 -5.17
C ASP A 174 -21.31 6.82 -3.96
N ARG A 175 -20.17 7.16 -3.36
CA ARG A 175 -20.06 7.99 -2.15
C ARG A 175 -18.91 8.97 -2.29
N VAL A 176 -19.18 10.23 -2.01
CA VAL A 176 -18.18 11.31 -2.07
C VAL A 176 -17.99 11.91 -0.69
N LEU A 177 -16.79 11.79 -0.15
CA LEU A 177 -16.37 12.48 1.07
C LEU A 177 -16.16 13.97 0.78
N ARG A 178 -16.53 14.83 1.73
CA ARG A 178 -16.48 16.29 1.53
C ARG A 178 -15.85 17.00 2.73
N GLY A 179 -15.18 18.11 2.44
CA GLY A 179 -14.58 18.96 3.45
C GLY A 179 -13.32 18.35 4.08
N THR A 180 -12.90 18.88 5.23
CA THR A 180 -11.64 18.50 5.90
C THR A 180 -11.83 17.92 7.30
N ALA A 181 -13.08 17.86 7.79
CA ALA A 181 -13.39 17.26 9.08
C ALA A 181 -13.44 15.73 8.99
N PRO A 182 -12.99 14.99 10.03
CA PRO A 182 -13.19 13.55 10.10
C PRO A 182 -14.68 13.17 10.03
N VAL A 183 -14.98 12.08 9.34
CA VAL A 183 -16.35 11.56 9.17
C VAL A 183 -16.36 10.06 9.48
N GLU A 184 -17.19 9.64 10.43
CA GLU A 184 -17.48 8.23 10.64
C GLU A 184 -18.40 7.75 9.50
N ILE A 185 -17.87 6.91 8.61
CA ILE A 185 -18.58 6.41 7.42
C ILE A 185 -19.30 5.08 7.69
N ALA A 186 -18.93 4.40 8.77
CA ALA A 186 -19.60 3.25 9.35
C ALA A 186 -19.11 3.09 10.81
N PRO A 187 -19.85 2.40 11.71
CA PRO A 187 -19.43 2.22 13.11
C PRO A 187 -17.98 1.72 13.20
N GLY A 188 -17.08 2.48 13.86
CA GLY A 188 -15.66 2.19 13.99
C GLY A 188 -14.83 2.36 12.70
N LEU A 189 -15.36 2.97 11.65
CA LEU A 189 -14.61 3.30 10.43
C LEU A 189 -14.68 4.80 10.15
N VAL A 190 -13.58 5.49 10.36
CA VAL A 190 -13.49 6.95 10.24
C VAL A 190 -12.63 7.31 9.03
N ALA A 191 -13.16 8.17 8.17
CA ALA A 191 -12.41 8.84 7.11
C ALA A 191 -11.85 10.15 7.67
N HIS A 192 -10.54 10.36 7.57
CA HIS A 192 -9.85 11.58 7.93
C HIS A 192 -9.34 12.24 6.63
N PRO A 193 -10.04 13.23 6.06
CA PRO A 193 -9.52 13.98 4.94
C PRO A 193 -8.15 14.59 5.27
N PHE A 194 -7.20 14.35 4.39
CA PHE A 194 -5.80 14.65 4.65
C PHE A 194 -5.13 15.26 3.40
N PRO A 195 -5.68 16.39 2.87
CA PRO A 195 -5.11 17.03 1.69
C PRO A 195 -3.63 17.34 1.90
N GLY A 196 -2.84 17.10 0.85
CA GLY A 196 -1.39 17.28 0.87
C GLY A 196 -0.74 16.54 -0.29
N HIS A 197 -0.58 15.22 -0.22
CA HIS A 197 -0.10 14.42 -1.35
C HIS A 197 -0.96 14.69 -2.59
N THR A 198 -2.28 14.52 -2.47
CA THR A 198 -3.27 15.05 -3.42
C THR A 198 -4.27 15.95 -2.71
N ARG A 199 -5.10 16.66 -3.48
CA ARG A 199 -6.16 17.51 -2.93
C ARG A 199 -7.22 16.69 -2.20
N GLY A 200 -7.46 15.45 -2.62
CA GLY A 200 -8.46 14.54 -2.09
C GLY A 200 -7.90 13.38 -1.27
N SER A 201 -6.66 13.48 -0.78
CA SER A 201 -6.09 12.43 0.08
C SER A 201 -6.91 12.22 1.35
N VAL A 202 -7.09 10.95 1.74
CA VAL A 202 -7.83 10.52 2.94
C VAL A 202 -7.06 9.42 3.65
N LEU A 203 -6.96 9.51 4.97
CA LEU A 203 -6.60 8.37 5.80
C LEU A 203 -7.89 7.69 6.25
N PHE A 204 -7.97 6.36 6.13
CA PHE A 204 -9.06 5.59 6.70
C PHE A 204 -8.58 4.89 7.96
N VAL A 205 -9.28 5.08 9.07
CA VAL A 205 -8.99 4.40 10.33
C VAL A 205 -10.10 3.43 10.67
N ALA A 206 -9.76 2.16 10.80
CA ALA A 206 -10.69 1.11 11.22
C ALA A 206 -10.39 0.67 12.66
N GLU A 207 -11.44 0.66 13.51
CA GLU A 207 -11.44 0.14 14.89
C GLU A 207 -10.36 0.80 15.79
N GLU A 208 -10.00 2.07 15.55
CA GLU A 208 -8.85 2.75 16.18
C GLU A 208 -7.54 1.92 16.13
N ARG A 209 -7.47 0.98 15.23
CA ARG A 209 -6.40 -0.01 15.15
C ARG A 209 -5.63 0.06 13.83
N TYR A 210 -6.29 0.23 12.71
CA TYR A 210 -5.71 0.18 11.38
C TYR A 210 -5.80 1.53 10.68
N CYS A 211 -4.68 2.20 10.43
CA CYS A 211 -4.61 3.43 9.65
C CYS A 211 -4.11 3.13 8.24
N PHE A 212 -5.01 3.16 7.27
CA PHE A 212 -4.70 3.08 5.85
C PHE A 212 -4.39 4.48 5.34
N SER A 213 -3.11 4.76 5.15
CA SER A 213 -2.63 6.12 4.94
C SER A 213 -2.43 6.51 3.47
N GLY A 214 -2.67 5.59 2.52
CA GLY A 214 -2.33 5.85 1.13
C GLY A 214 -0.87 6.30 1.01
N ASP A 215 -0.65 7.42 0.34
CA ASP A 215 0.70 7.98 0.15
C ASP A 215 0.97 9.19 1.06
N SER A 216 0.06 9.44 2.02
CA SER A 216 0.19 10.58 2.93
C SER A 216 1.20 10.35 4.05
N LEU A 217 1.28 9.12 4.58
CA LEU A 217 2.20 8.74 5.66
C LEU A 217 2.75 7.34 5.39
N TYR A 218 4.02 7.11 5.69
CA TYR A 218 4.64 5.79 5.58
C TYR A 218 5.71 5.57 6.66
N TRP A 219 6.13 4.32 6.87
CA TRP A 219 7.30 4.01 7.68
C TRP A 219 8.54 4.01 6.79
N SER A 220 9.49 4.87 7.07
CA SER A 220 10.76 4.94 6.35
C SER A 220 11.80 4.00 6.99
N ARG A 221 12.38 3.11 6.18
CA ARG A 221 13.51 2.28 6.61
C ARG A 221 14.78 3.09 6.88
N SER A 222 14.95 4.19 6.15
CA SER A 222 16.15 5.01 6.25
C SER A 222 16.22 5.82 7.54
N THR A 223 15.08 6.35 8.01
CA THR A 223 14.99 7.14 9.24
C THR A 223 14.56 6.31 10.47
N GLY A 224 13.95 5.15 10.25
CA GLY A 224 13.33 4.35 11.30
C GLY A 224 12.15 5.06 11.97
N ASP A 225 11.43 5.89 11.21
CA ASP A 225 10.34 6.72 11.72
C ASP A 225 9.18 6.86 10.72
N VAL A 226 8.08 7.44 11.18
CA VAL A 226 6.95 7.83 10.32
C VAL A 226 7.34 9.09 9.54
N GLU A 227 7.14 9.07 8.23
CA GLU A 227 7.51 10.15 7.33
C GLU A 227 6.39 10.49 6.34
N VAL A 228 6.50 11.67 5.73
CA VAL A 228 5.79 12.08 4.51
C VAL A 228 6.74 11.97 3.33
N GLN A 229 6.24 11.61 2.14
CA GLN A 229 7.09 11.57 0.95
C GLN A 229 7.07 12.93 0.27
N GLU A 230 7.97 13.82 0.71
CA GLU A 230 8.07 15.21 0.24
C GLU A 230 8.21 15.30 -1.29
N ALA A 231 9.06 14.44 -1.86
CA ALA A 231 9.38 14.47 -3.30
C ALA A 231 8.17 14.24 -4.22
N VAL A 232 7.11 13.62 -3.72
CA VAL A 232 5.87 13.34 -4.49
C VAL A 232 4.62 13.89 -3.81
N THR A 233 4.74 14.80 -2.85
CA THR A 233 3.63 15.59 -2.33
C THR A 233 3.33 16.71 -3.32
N TRP A 234 2.52 16.41 -4.32
CA TRP A 234 2.39 17.28 -5.49
C TRP A 234 1.21 18.26 -5.43
N TYR A 235 0.31 18.15 -4.46
CA TYR A 235 -0.71 19.17 -4.26
C TYR A 235 -0.17 20.33 -3.39
N SER A 236 0.19 20.07 -2.11
CA SER A 236 0.78 21.07 -1.22
C SER A 236 1.39 20.45 0.02
N ILE A 237 2.65 20.75 0.29
CA ILE A 237 3.33 20.33 1.52
C ILE A 237 2.83 21.11 2.74
N GLU A 238 2.35 22.34 2.55
CA GLU A 238 1.74 23.15 3.61
C GLU A 238 0.40 22.54 4.03
N GLU A 239 -0.44 22.12 3.06
CA GLU A 239 -1.69 21.43 3.37
C GLU A 239 -1.44 20.06 4.00
N GLN A 240 -0.40 19.35 3.59
CA GLN A 240 0.04 18.10 4.22
C GLN A 240 0.37 18.34 5.71
N THR A 241 1.13 19.41 6.00
CA THR A 241 1.49 19.79 7.36
C THR A 241 0.26 20.18 8.17
N ALA A 242 -0.61 21.02 7.62
CA ALA A 242 -1.86 21.44 8.26
C ALA A 242 -2.80 20.26 8.53
N SER A 243 -2.89 19.30 7.59
CA SER A 243 -3.67 18.07 7.74
C SER A 243 -3.15 17.22 8.89
N LEU A 244 -1.83 17.05 8.98
CA LEU A 244 -1.21 16.32 10.06
C LEU A 244 -1.51 16.99 11.40
N GLU A 245 -1.37 18.32 11.50
CA GLU A 245 -1.64 19.08 12.72
C GLU A 245 -3.10 18.97 13.17
N ARG A 246 -4.05 19.07 12.23
CA ARG A 246 -5.50 18.89 12.53
C ARG A 246 -5.82 17.49 13.05
N SER A 247 -5.06 16.49 12.60
CA SER A 247 -5.29 15.09 12.96
C SER A 247 -4.65 14.68 14.29
N LEU A 248 -3.77 15.50 14.86
CA LEU A 248 -3.12 15.21 16.14
C LEU A 248 -4.16 15.06 17.26
N GLY A 249 -4.08 13.95 18.00
CA GLY A 249 -5.01 13.61 19.08
C GLY A 249 -6.29 12.92 18.63
N ALA A 250 -6.70 13.08 17.37
CA ALA A 250 -7.85 12.36 16.79
C ALA A 250 -7.44 11.10 16.02
N LEU A 251 -6.22 11.08 15.47
CA LEU A 251 -5.71 9.96 14.69
C LEU A 251 -5.07 8.92 15.63
N ARG A 252 -5.81 7.85 15.91
CA ARG A 252 -5.39 6.76 16.80
C ARG A 252 -5.31 5.45 16.04
N PHE A 253 -4.17 4.74 16.13
CA PHE A 253 -3.98 3.44 15.48
C PHE A 253 -2.80 2.67 16.07
N GLU A 254 -2.80 1.34 15.87
CA GLU A 254 -1.67 0.45 16.14
C GLU A 254 -0.88 0.11 14.87
N TRP A 255 -1.53 0.12 13.71
CA TRP A 255 -0.95 -0.24 12.43
C TRP A 255 -0.96 0.94 11.47
N LEU A 256 0.21 1.32 10.98
CA LEU A 256 0.39 2.18 9.82
C LEU A 256 0.44 1.31 8.56
N LEU A 257 -0.48 1.53 7.62
CA LEU A 257 -0.71 0.72 6.43
C LEU A 257 -0.69 1.61 5.18
N PRO A 258 0.51 1.94 4.67
CA PRO A 258 0.66 2.85 3.54
C PRO A 258 0.44 2.17 2.19
N GLY A 259 0.17 2.97 1.15
CA GLY A 259 0.24 2.55 -0.25
C GLY A 259 1.67 2.24 -0.67
N HIS A 260 2.61 3.06 -0.28
CA HIS A 260 4.04 2.88 -0.52
C HIS A 260 4.85 2.97 0.77
N GLY A 261 6.05 2.38 0.80
CA GLY A 261 6.89 2.27 2.00
C GLY A 261 6.47 1.14 2.92
N ASP A 262 7.15 1.02 4.06
CA ASP A 262 6.90 -0.10 4.96
C ASP A 262 5.64 0.10 5.81
N ARG A 263 4.99 -1.02 6.10
CA ARG A 263 3.95 -1.14 7.13
C ARG A 263 4.61 -1.22 8.49
N ARG A 264 3.95 -0.64 9.51
CA ARG A 264 4.49 -0.70 10.87
C ARG A 264 3.39 -0.91 11.90
N ARG A 265 3.58 -1.88 12.78
CA ARG A 265 2.82 -1.99 14.02
C ARG A 265 3.58 -1.34 15.16
N MET A 266 2.87 -0.54 15.98
CA MET A 266 3.42 0.12 17.16
C MET A 266 2.29 0.39 18.17
N PRO A 267 2.60 0.58 19.46
CA PRO A 267 1.60 1.04 20.44
C PRO A 267 0.99 2.41 20.02
N VAL A 268 -0.27 2.63 20.35
CA VAL A 268 -1.01 3.87 20.01
C VAL A 268 -0.25 5.12 20.52
N GLU A 269 0.28 5.06 21.74
CA GLU A 269 1.04 6.17 22.33
C GLU A 269 2.36 6.45 21.60
N GLU A 270 2.96 5.41 21.03
CA GLU A 270 4.15 5.58 20.17
C GLU A 270 3.77 6.23 18.84
N ALA A 271 2.70 5.78 18.21
CA ALA A 271 2.18 6.39 16.98
C ALA A 271 1.90 7.88 17.19
N GLU A 272 1.18 8.23 18.24
CA GLU A 272 0.86 9.61 18.57
C GLU A 272 2.11 10.48 18.81
N ARG A 273 3.09 9.99 19.56
CA ARG A 273 4.35 10.68 19.79
C ARG A 273 5.13 10.92 18.49
N ARG A 274 5.18 9.91 17.60
CA ARG A 274 5.86 10.02 16.30
C ARG A 274 5.17 11.01 15.37
N LEU A 275 3.83 11.00 15.32
CA LEU A 275 3.07 11.98 14.53
C LEU A 275 3.29 13.40 15.01
N ARG A 276 3.35 13.65 16.32
CA ARG A 276 3.70 14.96 16.88
C ARG A 276 5.12 15.40 16.47
N ALA A 277 6.09 14.49 16.53
CA ALA A 277 7.45 14.77 16.10
C ALA A 277 7.52 15.05 14.59
N LEU A 278 6.79 14.28 13.79
CA LEU A 278 6.67 14.46 12.33
C LEU A 278 6.08 15.85 12.00
N ALA A 279 5.01 16.28 12.67
CA ALA A 279 4.44 17.61 12.49
C ALA A 279 5.48 18.71 12.73
N GLY A 280 6.32 18.57 13.76
CA GLY A 280 7.45 19.48 14.00
C GLY A 280 8.50 19.49 12.88
N ARG A 281 8.72 18.34 12.20
CA ARG A 281 9.61 18.26 11.02
C ARG A 281 8.96 18.91 9.79
N CYS A 282 7.69 18.59 9.52
CA CYS A 282 6.95 19.09 8.36
C CYS A 282 6.85 20.61 8.29
N ARG A 283 6.77 21.32 9.43
CA ARG A 283 6.80 22.80 9.47
C ARG A 283 8.05 23.40 8.82
N ARG A 284 9.14 22.66 8.72
CA ARG A 284 10.41 23.11 8.12
C ARG A 284 10.52 22.77 6.65
N LEU A 285 9.65 21.90 6.13
CA LEU A 285 9.60 21.56 4.72
C LEU A 285 9.18 22.78 3.88
N ARG A 286 9.60 22.79 2.63
CA ARG A 286 9.27 23.87 1.70
C ARG A 286 8.76 23.24 0.40
N PRO A 287 7.84 23.92 -0.30
CA PRO A 287 7.43 23.48 -1.62
C PRO A 287 8.62 23.27 -2.55
N GLY A 288 8.60 22.15 -3.24
CA GLY A 288 9.61 21.80 -4.22
C GLY A 288 8.94 21.19 -5.47
N PRO A 289 9.66 21.07 -6.57
CA PRO A 289 9.15 20.36 -7.73
C PRO A 289 8.96 18.89 -7.39
N VAL A 290 7.93 18.27 -7.98
CA VAL A 290 7.74 16.81 -7.90
C VAL A 290 8.92 16.12 -8.57
N ASP A 291 9.57 15.21 -7.86
CA ASP A 291 10.71 14.44 -8.34
C ASP A 291 10.59 12.96 -7.98
N PHE A 292 10.06 12.17 -8.90
CA PHE A 292 9.93 10.73 -8.73
C PHE A 292 11.28 10.02 -8.60
N THR A 293 12.39 10.65 -9.03
CA THR A 293 13.72 10.05 -8.91
C THR A 293 14.33 10.23 -7.53
N ALA A 294 13.83 11.19 -6.77
CA ALA A 294 14.24 11.46 -5.38
C ALA A 294 13.49 10.60 -4.34
N VAL A 295 12.49 9.83 -4.77
CA VAL A 295 11.69 8.98 -3.85
C VAL A 295 12.59 7.97 -3.15
N ARG A 296 12.51 7.94 -1.82
CA ARG A 296 13.15 6.95 -0.93
C ARG A 296 12.11 6.46 0.06
N TRP A 297 11.91 5.16 0.10
CA TRP A 297 10.96 4.51 1.01
C TRP A 297 11.64 3.96 2.26
#